data_5a9bd8ed00ca903d35b2ef7434b75885
#
_entry.id   5a9bd8ed00ca903d35b2ef7434b75885
#
_cell.length_a   1.000
_cell.length_b   1.000
_cell.length_c   1.000
_cell.angle_alpha   90.00
_cell.angle_beta   90.00
_cell.angle_gamma   90.00
#
_symmetry.space_group_name_H-M   'P 1'
#
loop_
_entity.id
_entity.type
_entity.pdbx_description
1 polymer ?
#
loop_
_entity_poly.entity_id
_entity_poly.type
_entity_poly.pdbx_seq_one_letter_code
_entity_poly.pdbx_strand_id
1 'polypeptide(L)'
;MTCVHPLKTDLPKPVHFTDPFCYEPHPLCLLAVEEVKQELVCMPLTEGKMFGVMVVERSEKGEVESEKLGFLAAYSGLLEGRNDWSYFVPPVFDAQQPDGYFKTKEREIMQSADHKELSLKLQLWLFQQYRLLNARGETKDLVEVWQDYYNTPRIRSRYPLPPGGTGDCCAPKLLQYAYLHHLTPVCMAEFWWGESPKSLIRHHAQFYPACRGKCKPVLTWMLQGLDVDPHTDTAENAHQEPTIIYED
;
A
#
# COMPACT_ATOMS: atom_id res chain seq x y z
N MET A 1 0.08 -20.46 -3.17
CA MET A 1 0.55 -19.93 -4.46
C MET A 1 1.36 -18.67 -4.16
N THR A 2 2.46 -18.45 -4.87
CA THR A 2 3.22 -17.22 -4.73
C THR A 2 2.64 -16.14 -5.64
N CYS A 3 2.50 -14.89 -5.14
CA CYS A 3 2.07 -13.74 -5.94
C CYS A 3 3.23 -13.06 -6.68
N VAL A 4 4.39 -13.74 -6.78
CA VAL A 4 5.55 -13.22 -7.51
C VAL A 4 5.43 -13.64 -8.96
N HIS A 5 5.33 -12.64 -9.85
CA HIS A 5 5.34 -12.82 -11.30
C HIS A 5 6.77 -12.74 -11.82
N PRO A 6 7.21 -13.56 -12.78
CA PRO A 6 8.55 -13.49 -13.33
C PRO A 6 8.74 -12.20 -14.13
N LEU A 7 9.93 -11.58 -14.02
CA LEU A 7 10.31 -10.42 -14.83
C LEU A 7 11.65 -10.72 -15.53
N LYS A 8 11.58 -11.15 -16.78
CA LYS A 8 12.78 -11.47 -17.58
C LYS A 8 13.26 -10.24 -18.33
N THR A 9 14.41 -9.71 -17.93
CA THR A 9 14.97 -8.51 -18.52
C THR A 9 16.46 -8.38 -18.19
N ASP A 10 17.22 -7.71 -19.08
CA ASP A 10 18.61 -7.33 -18.88
C ASP A 10 18.76 -5.85 -18.44
N LEU A 11 17.65 -5.18 -18.14
CA LEU A 11 17.70 -3.80 -17.65
C LEU A 11 18.40 -3.72 -16.29
N PRO A 12 19.26 -2.72 -16.07
CA PRO A 12 19.95 -2.55 -14.80
C PRO A 12 18.96 -2.23 -13.67
N LYS A 13 19.29 -2.70 -12.46
CA LYS A 13 18.60 -2.32 -11.24
C LYS A 13 18.94 -0.87 -10.86
N PRO A 14 18.04 -0.11 -10.25
CA PRO A 14 18.38 1.18 -9.64
C PRO A 14 19.34 0.98 -8.48
N VAL A 15 20.09 2.03 -8.12
CA VAL A 15 21.03 2.02 -6.97
C VAL A 15 20.26 2.02 -5.65
N HIS A 16 19.17 2.79 -5.61
CA HIS A 16 18.31 2.95 -4.42
C HIS A 16 16.89 2.50 -4.73
N PHE A 17 16.14 2.14 -3.69
CA PHE A 17 14.72 1.90 -3.82
C PHE A 17 13.98 3.21 -4.13
N THR A 18 12.96 3.16 -4.97
CA THR A 18 12.11 4.30 -5.34
C THR A 18 11.56 5.03 -4.10
N ASP A 19 11.72 6.36 -4.04
CA ASP A 19 10.96 7.17 -3.08
C ASP A 19 9.46 7.17 -3.47
N PRO A 20 8.56 6.61 -2.64
CA PRO A 20 7.15 6.51 -3.01
C PRO A 20 6.45 7.86 -3.17
N PHE A 21 7.04 8.96 -2.68
CA PHE A 21 6.42 10.28 -2.65
C PHE A 21 6.91 11.22 -3.76
N CYS A 22 8.02 10.87 -4.41
CA CYS A 22 8.58 11.68 -5.49
C CYS A 22 9.45 10.80 -6.39
N TYR A 23 8.91 10.37 -7.52
CA TYR A 23 9.64 9.51 -8.45
C TYR A 23 9.17 9.68 -9.90
N GLU A 24 10.07 9.35 -10.82
CA GLU A 24 9.74 8.92 -12.17
C GLU A 24 9.80 7.38 -12.21
N PRO A 25 8.83 6.70 -12.86
CA PRO A 25 8.84 5.24 -12.88
C PRO A 25 10.11 4.67 -13.50
N HIS A 26 10.82 3.82 -12.76
CA HIS A 26 11.99 3.13 -13.28
C HIS A 26 11.62 2.21 -14.45
N PRO A 27 12.46 2.02 -15.49
CA PRO A 27 12.16 1.15 -16.63
C PRO A 27 11.72 -0.27 -16.26
N LEU A 28 12.25 -0.85 -15.17
CA LEU A 28 11.79 -2.15 -14.64
C LEU A 28 10.32 -2.11 -14.20
N CYS A 29 9.89 -1.01 -13.58
CA CYS A 29 8.48 -0.84 -13.20
C CYS A 29 7.59 -0.66 -14.41
N LEU A 30 8.07 0.00 -15.48
CA LEU A 30 7.30 0.14 -16.72
C LEU A 30 7.01 -1.22 -17.35
N LEU A 31 7.99 -2.14 -17.38
CA LEU A 31 7.77 -3.51 -17.83
C LEU A 31 6.71 -4.23 -16.98
N ALA A 32 6.84 -4.17 -15.65
CA ALA A 32 5.88 -4.80 -14.74
C ALA A 32 4.47 -4.20 -14.90
N VAL A 33 4.35 -2.89 -15.13
CA VAL A 33 3.06 -2.21 -15.35
C VAL A 33 2.40 -2.68 -16.64
N GLU A 34 3.16 -2.89 -17.70
CA GLU A 34 2.58 -3.41 -18.96
C GLU A 34 2.01 -4.83 -18.79
N GLU A 35 2.66 -5.71 -18.04
CA GLU A 35 2.11 -7.03 -17.70
C GLU A 35 0.81 -6.91 -16.86
N VAL A 36 0.79 -6.03 -15.86
CA VAL A 36 -0.43 -5.78 -15.07
C VAL A 36 -1.55 -5.21 -15.93
N LYS A 37 -1.27 -4.30 -16.85
CA LYS A 37 -2.30 -3.75 -17.77
C LYS A 37 -2.92 -4.83 -18.64
N GLN A 38 -2.15 -5.82 -19.11
CA GLN A 38 -2.68 -6.94 -19.87
C GLN A 38 -3.68 -7.76 -19.05
N GLU A 39 -3.37 -8.01 -17.77
CA GLU A 39 -4.30 -8.66 -16.84
C GLU A 39 -5.56 -7.81 -16.62
N LEU A 40 -5.41 -6.50 -16.40
CA LEU A 40 -6.52 -5.59 -16.13
C LEU A 40 -7.50 -5.45 -17.28
N VAL A 41 -7.02 -5.53 -18.54
CA VAL A 41 -7.90 -5.54 -19.74
C VAL A 41 -8.83 -6.75 -19.74
N CYS A 42 -8.41 -7.88 -19.18
CA CYS A 42 -9.20 -9.10 -19.09
C CYS A 42 -10.16 -9.14 -17.88
N MET A 43 -10.02 -8.20 -16.94
CA MET A 43 -10.85 -8.16 -15.74
C MET A 43 -12.13 -7.34 -15.95
N PRO A 44 -13.27 -7.75 -15.38
CA PRO A 44 -14.55 -7.04 -15.48
C PRO A 44 -14.60 -5.83 -14.51
N LEU A 45 -13.71 -4.86 -14.72
CA LEU A 45 -13.62 -3.69 -13.84
C LEU A 45 -14.68 -2.64 -14.22
N THR A 46 -15.43 -2.19 -13.23
CA THR A 46 -16.49 -1.18 -13.35
C THR A 46 -16.09 0.19 -12.81
N GLU A 47 -15.06 0.23 -11.96
CA GLU A 47 -14.58 1.45 -11.30
C GLU A 47 -13.10 1.70 -11.60
N GLY A 48 -12.72 2.98 -11.67
CA GLY A 48 -11.31 3.35 -11.68
C GLY A 48 -10.65 3.08 -10.33
N LYS A 49 -9.40 2.59 -10.37
CA LYS A 49 -8.67 2.18 -9.16
C LYS A 49 -7.18 2.49 -9.29
N MET A 50 -6.54 2.72 -8.14
CA MET A 50 -5.08 2.77 -8.06
C MET A 50 -4.53 1.35 -8.01
N PHE A 51 -3.60 1.05 -8.91
CA PHE A 51 -2.79 -0.16 -8.92
C PHE A 51 -1.33 0.18 -8.65
N GLY A 52 -0.60 -0.79 -8.11
CA GLY A 52 0.83 -0.65 -7.86
C GLY A 52 1.58 -1.90 -8.27
N VAL A 53 2.80 -1.70 -8.68
CA VAL A 53 3.79 -2.75 -8.91
C VAL A 53 5.01 -2.53 -8.05
N MET A 54 5.66 -3.61 -7.66
CA MET A 54 6.96 -3.58 -7.01
C MET A 54 7.84 -4.65 -7.63
N VAL A 55 8.94 -4.24 -8.23
CA VAL A 55 9.98 -5.19 -8.66
C VAL A 55 10.73 -5.67 -7.43
N VAL A 56 10.93 -6.97 -7.36
CA VAL A 56 11.58 -7.64 -6.23
C VAL A 56 12.67 -8.59 -6.73
N GLU A 57 13.67 -8.82 -5.90
CA GLU A 57 14.70 -9.83 -6.12
C GLU A 57 14.50 -11.00 -5.15
N ARG A 58 14.62 -12.22 -5.67
CA ARG A 58 14.63 -13.47 -4.89
C ARG A 58 16.05 -13.82 -4.46
N SER A 59 16.21 -14.23 -3.23
CA SER A 59 17.51 -14.69 -2.69
C SER A 59 17.63 -16.21 -2.77
N GLU A 60 17.53 -16.82 -3.96
CA GLU A 60 17.75 -18.26 -4.11
C GLU A 60 19.20 -18.57 -4.53
N LYS A 61 19.84 -19.53 -3.82
CA LYS A 61 21.19 -19.95 -4.14
C LYS A 61 21.19 -20.77 -5.42
N GLY A 62 21.88 -20.27 -6.46
CA GLY A 62 22.15 -21.01 -7.70
C GLY A 62 21.35 -20.56 -8.92
N GLU A 63 20.49 -19.57 -8.81
CA GLU A 63 19.80 -18.97 -9.97
C GLU A 63 20.69 -18.00 -10.73
N VAL A 64 20.49 -17.95 -12.06
CA VAL A 64 21.10 -16.96 -12.94
C VAL A 64 20.52 -15.58 -12.61
N GLU A 65 21.31 -14.52 -12.64
CA GLU A 65 20.94 -13.18 -12.20
C GLU A 65 19.67 -12.63 -12.92
N SER A 66 19.50 -12.96 -14.20
CA SER A 66 18.31 -12.59 -14.99
C SER A 66 17.03 -13.33 -14.60
N GLU A 67 17.12 -14.42 -13.80
CA GLU A 67 15.98 -15.20 -13.32
C GLU A 67 15.55 -14.82 -11.89
N LYS A 68 16.36 -14.01 -11.21
CA LYS A 68 16.11 -13.58 -9.83
C LYS A 68 15.08 -12.47 -9.71
N LEU A 69 14.84 -11.71 -10.78
CA LEU A 69 13.85 -10.63 -10.76
C LEU A 69 12.45 -11.15 -10.95
N GLY A 70 11.55 -10.61 -10.17
CA GLY A 70 10.13 -10.76 -10.31
C GLY A 70 9.42 -9.46 -9.97
N PHE A 71 8.10 -9.45 -10.08
CA PHE A 71 7.31 -8.34 -9.59
C PHE A 71 6.10 -8.81 -8.80
N LEU A 72 5.65 -7.94 -7.93
CA LEU A 72 4.42 -8.03 -7.17
C LEU A 72 3.44 -7.01 -7.74
N ALA A 73 2.14 -7.32 -7.70
CA ALA A 73 1.09 -6.39 -8.07
C ALA A 73 0.09 -6.22 -6.92
N ALA A 74 -0.46 -5.02 -6.76
CA ALA A 74 -1.48 -4.69 -5.77
C ALA A 74 -2.51 -3.69 -6.33
N TYR A 75 -3.65 -3.60 -5.65
CA TYR A 75 -4.65 -2.55 -5.85
C TYR A 75 -5.00 -1.91 -4.50
N SER A 76 -5.47 -0.65 -4.52
CA SER A 76 -5.87 0.05 -3.30
C SER A 76 -7.25 -0.39 -2.83
N GLY A 77 -7.41 -0.60 -1.52
CA GLY A 77 -8.68 -1.02 -0.90
C GLY A 77 -9.20 -2.34 -1.44
N LEU A 78 -10.50 -2.38 -1.77
CA LEU A 78 -11.16 -3.51 -2.44
C LEU A 78 -11.20 -3.29 -3.95
N LEU A 79 -11.15 -4.35 -4.73
CA LEU A 79 -11.34 -4.35 -6.17
C LEU A 79 -12.63 -5.09 -6.49
N GLU A 80 -13.61 -4.40 -7.08
CA GLU A 80 -14.97 -4.93 -7.32
C GLU A 80 -15.57 -5.55 -6.03
N GLY A 81 -15.41 -4.87 -4.90
CA GLY A 81 -15.91 -5.31 -3.59
C GLY A 81 -15.16 -6.49 -2.95
N ARG A 82 -14.04 -6.95 -3.54
CA ARG A 82 -13.28 -8.13 -3.13
C ARG A 82 -11.82 -7.79 -2.83
N ASN A 83 -11.15 -8.64 -2.05
CA ASN A 83 -9.72 -8.54 -1.74
C ASN A 83 -8.93 -9.85 -1.97
N ASP A 84 -9.53 -10.81 -2.68
CA ASP A 84 -9.02 -12.18 -2.87
C ASP A 84 -8.66 -12.51 -4.33
N TRP A 85 -8.30 -11.50 -5.12
CA TRP A 85 -7.85 -11.70 -6.50
C TRP A 85 -6.44 -12.31 -6.53
N SER A 86 -6.32 -13.54 -7.06
CA SER A 86 -5.11 -14.37 -6.99
C SER A 86 -3.88 -13.80 -7.71
N TYR A 87 -4.08 -12.89 -8.67
CA TYR A 87 -3.00 -12.19 -9.36
C TYR A 87 -2.28 -11.20 -8.45
N PHE A 88 -2.96 -10.63 -7.47
CA PHE A 88 -2.47 -9.55 -6.62
C PHE A 88 -2.06 -10.06 -5.23
N VAL A 89 -1.16 -9.32 -4.58
CA VAL A 89 -0.81 -9.61 -3.18
C VAL A 89 -2.03 -9.40 -2.27
N PRO A 90 -2.16 -10.20 -1.20
CA PRO A 90 -3.26 -10.06 -0.25
C PRO A 90 -3.17 -8.73 0.53
N PRO A 91 -4.25 -8.30 1.20
CA PRO A 91 -4.22 -7.19 2.14
C PRO A 91 -3.28 -7.50 3.33
N VAL A 92 -2.81 -6.45 4.01
CA VAL A 92 -2.02 -6.60 5.25
C VAL A 92 -2.81 -7.36 6.31
N PHE A 93 -4.10 -7.06 6.42
CA PHE A 93 -5.07 -7.79 7.23
C PHE A 93 -6.38 -7.96 6.46
N ASP A 94 -6.92 -9.19 6.44
CA ASP A 94 -8.18 -9.48 5.76
C ASP A 94 -9.38 -9.23 6.68
N ALA A 95 -9.94 -8.03 6.59
CA ALA A 95 -11.17 -7.65 7.29
C ALA A 95 -12.46 -8.11 6.59
N GLN A 96 -12.38 -8.71 5.38
CA GLN A 96 -13.55 -9.08 4.58
C GLN A 96 -14.03 -10.51 4.79
N GLN A 97 -13.36 -11.31 5.65
CA GLN A 97 -13.78 -12.66 5.97
C GLN A 97 -15.22 -12.65 6.52
N PRO A 98 -16.19 -13.33 5.86
CA PRO A 98 -17.62 -13.22 6.20
C PRO A 98 -17.95 -13.57 7.65
N ASP A 99 -17.28 -14.60 8.20
CA ASP A 99 -17.43 -15.09 9.57
C ASP A 99 -16.31 -14.58 10.49
N GLY A 100 -15.47 -13.66 10.01
CA GLY A 100 -14.41 -13.04 10.78
C GLY A 100 -14.96 -12.07 11.84
N TYR A 101 -14.14 -11.80 12.85
CA TYR A 101 -14.51 -10.93 13.97
C TYR A 101 -15.01 -9.55 13.49
N PHE A 102 -14.30 -8.93 12.52
CA PHE A 102 -14.67 -7.60 12.02
C PHE A 102 -16.08 -7.60 11.42
N LYS A 103 -16.38 -8.48 10.47
CA LYS A 103 -17.69 -8.57 9.81
C LYS A 103 -18.80 -8.97 10.77
N THR A 104 -18.52 -9.81 11.74
CA THR A 104 -19.48 -10.18 12.77
C THR A 104 -19.83 -8.98 13.65
N LYS A 105 -18.81 -8.23 14.12
CA LYS A 105 -19.03 -7.03 14.93
C LYS A 105 -19.67 -5.89 14.15
N GLU A 106 -19.31 -5.70 12.89
CA GLU A 106 -19.95 -4.72 12.01
C GLU A 106 -21.47 -4.95 11.91
N ARG A 107 -21.91 -6.21 11.71
CA ARG A 107 -23.33 -6.59 11.68
C ARG A 107 -24.03 -6.35 13.02
N GLU A 108 -23.38 -6.68 14.14
CA GLU A 108 -23.93 -6.43 15.48
C GLU A 108 -24.11 -4.93 15.75
N ILE A 109 -23.13 -4.11 15.37
CA ILE A 109 -23.16 -2.65 15.53
C ILE A 109 -24.31 -2.03 14.72
N MET A 110 -24.53 -2.47 13.50
CA MET A 110 -25.64 -1.98 12.66
C MET A 110 -27.03 -2.17 13.30
N GLN A 111 -27.16 -3.11 14.24
CA GLN A 111 -28.40 -3.38 14.99
C GLN A 111 -28.45 -2.70 16.37
N SER A 112 -27.39 -2.02 16.79
CA SER A 112 -27.27 -1.38 18.09
C SER A 112 -27.72 0.07 18.06
N ALA A 113 -28.17 0.62 19.20
CA ALA A 113 -28.44 2.04 19.37
C ALA A 113 -27.15 2.89 19.52
N ASP A 114 -26.05 2.28 19.99
CA ASP A 114 -24.79 2.96 20.30
C ASP A 114 -23.75 2.84 19.16
N HIS A 115 -24.20 3.03 17.91
CA HIS A 115 -23.38 2.83 16.70
C HIS A 115 -22.05 3.56 16.73
N LYS A 116 -22.01 4.82 17.16
CA LYS A 116 -20.80 5.65 17.06
C LYS A 116 -19.66 5.15 17.94
N GLU A 117 -19.95 4.87 19.21
CA GLU A 117 -18.92 4.40 20.16
C GLU A 117 -18.41 3.00 19.79
N LEU A 118 -19.34 2.11 19.44
CA LEU A 118 -18.98 0.74 19.03
C LEU A 118 -18.18 0.70 17.74
N SER A 119 -18.51 1.55 16.75
CA SER A 119 -17.75 1.69 15.50
C SER A 119 -16.32 2.16 15.74
N LEU A 120 -16.12 3.15 16.64
CA LEU A 120 -14.79 3.61 17.02
C LEU A 120 -13.97 2.51 17.69
N LYS A 121 -14.58 1.73 18.58
CA LYS A 121 -13.92 0.57 19.21
C LYS A 121 -13.53 -0.49 18.19
N LEU A 122 -14.42 -0.79 17.24
CA LEU A 122 -14.15 -1.74 16.17
C LEU A 122 -13.05 -1.24 15.23
N GLN A 123 -13.05 0.05 14.88
CA GLN A 123 -12.00 0.66 14.07
C GLN A 123 -10.64 0.61 14.78
N LEU A 124 -10.58 0.92 16.08
CA LEU A 124 -9.35 0.80 16.85
C LEU A 124 -8.83 -0.64 16.86
N TRP A 125 -9.72 -1.61 17.13
CA TRP A 125 -9.37 -3.03 17.06
C TRP A 125 -8.81 -3.40 15.68
N LEU A 126 -9.47 -2.97 14.61
CA LEU A 126 -9.03 -3.23 13.23
C LEU A 126 -7.61 -2.72 12.99
N PHE A 127 -7.32 -1.47 13.36
CA PHE A 127 -5.98 -0.89 13.17
C PHE A 127 -4.89 -1.64 13.94
N GLN A 128 -5.21 -2.23 15.09
CA GLN A 128 -4.29 -3.07 15.86
C GLN A 128 -4.01 -4.43 15.18
N GLN A 129 -4.88 -4.88 14.26
CA GLN A 129 -4.62 -6.10 13.47
C GLN A 129 -3.64 -5.88 12.32
N TYR A 130 -3.46 -4.62 11.86
CA TYR A 130 -2.47 -4.29 10.84
C TYR A 130 -1.06 -4.35 11.43
N ARG A 131 -0.45 -5.53 11.41
CA ARG A 131 0.93 -5.76 11.91
C ARG A 131 1.92 -5.46 10.79
N LEU A 132 2.44 -4.24 10.77
CA LEU A 132 3.29 -3.70 9.70
C LEU A 132 4.76 -4.02 9.95
N LEU A 133 5.40 -4.69 9.02
CA LEU A 133 6.85 -4.95 9.01
C LEU A 133 7.60 -3.76 8.41
N ASN A 134 8.80 -3.48 8.93
CA ASN A 134 9.79 -2.65 8.23
C ASN A 134 10.90 -3.51 7.63
N ALA A 135 11.81 -2.91 6.86
CA ALA A 135 12.90 -3.63 6.20
C ALA A 135 13.96 -4.19 7.18
N ARG A 136 13.90 -3.81 8.49
CA ARG A 136 14.74 -4.40 9.54
C ARG A 136 14.11 -5.65 10.16
N GLY A 137 12.88 -6.03 9.75
CA GLY A 137 12.13 -7.13 10.33
C GLY A 137 11.41 -6.78 11.64
N GLU A 138 11.36 -5.51 12.02
CA GLU A 138 10.63 -5.04 13.19
C GLU A 138 9.14 -4.90 12.85
N THR A 139 8.26 -5.14 13.83
CA THR A 139 6.81 -5.11 13.65
C THR A 139 6.16 -4.11 14.60
N LYS A 140 5.27 -3.27 14.07
CA LYS A 140 4.35 -2.41 14.83
C LYS A 140 2.94 -2.54 14.31
N ASP A 141 1.94 -2.30 15.17
CA ASP A 141 0.60 -2.12 14.67
C ASP A 141 0.39 -0.72 14.10
N LEU A 142 -0.70 -0.53 13.35
CA LEU A 142 -0.96 0.73 12.65
C LEU A 142 -1.18 1.90 13.62
N VAL A 143 -1.71 1.64 14.83
CA VAL A 143 -1.90 2.69 15.86
C VAL A 143 -0.55 3.14 16.40
N GLU A 144 0.35 2.20 16.70
CA GLU A 144 1.72 2.49 17.14
C GLU A 144 2.47 3.30 16.10
N VAL A 145 2.43 2.87 14.82
CA VAL A 145 3.06 3.59 13.70
C VAL A 145 2.52 5.02 13.57
N TRP A 146 1.21 5.17 13.69
CA TRP A 146 0.55 6.48 13.59
C TRP A 146 0.95 7.41 14.74
N GLN A 147 0.96 6.91 15.97
CA GLN A 147 1.32 7.66 17.17
C GLN A 147 2.80 8.04 17.20
N ASP A 148 3.68 7.19 16.69
CA ASP A 148 5.11 7.49 16.60
C ASP A 148 5.40 8.57 15.56
N TYR A 149 4.68 8.57 14.44
CA TYR A 149 4.81 9.60 13.42
C TYR A 149 4.29 10.96 13.93
N TYR A 150 3.10 10.98 14.54
CA TYR A 150 2.50 12.16 15.14
C TYR A 150 2.84 12.26 16.63
N ASN A 151 4.11 12.46 16.97
CA ASN A 151 4.67 12.22 18.30
C ASN A 151 4.51 13.38 19.29
N THR A 152 3.96 14.54 18.91
CA THR A 152 3.72 15.66 19.82
C THR A 152 2.29 15.67 20.37
N PRO A 153 2.04 16.09 21.64
CA PRO A 153 0.71 16.11 22.24
C PRO A 153 -0.31 16.92 21.41
N ARG A 154 0.11 18.06 20.87
CA ARG A 154 -0.73 18.92 20.02
C ARG A 154 -1.16 18.22 18.74
N ILE A 155 -0.24 17.52 18.10
CA ILE A 155 -0.49 16.83 16.83
C ILE A 155 -1.32 15.56 17.09
N ARG A 156 -1.02 14.81 18.17
CA ARG A 156 -1.81 13.63 18.57
C ARG A 156 -3.27 13.97 18.89
N SER A 157 -3.53 15.14 19.52
CA SER A 157 -4.91 15.55 19.76
C SER A 157 -5.69 15.88 18.50
N ARG A 158 -4.99 16.31 17.43
CA ARG A 158 -5.58 16.59 16.11
C ARG A 158 -5.77 15.33 15.26
N TYR A 159 -4.85 14.37 15.39
CA TYR A 159 -4.83 13.12 14.63
C TYR A 159 -4.72 11.90 15.57
N PRO A 160 -5.76 11.63 16.37
CA PRO A 160 -5.68 10.61 17.42
C PRO A 160 -5.59 9.19 16.87
N LEU A 161 -6.21 8.94 15.72
CA LEU A 161 -6.24 7.65 15.05
C LEU A 161 -6.02 7.80 13.53
N PRO A 162 -5.55 6.75 12.85
CA PRO A 162 -5.50 6.71 11.39
C PRO A 162 -6.90 6.91 10.78
N PRO A 163 -7.02 7.60 9.63
CA PRO A 163 -8.26 7.59 8.86
C PRO A 163 -8.61 6.20 8.34
N GLY A 164 -9.88 5.94 8.06
CA GLY A 164 -10.33 4.68 7.45
C GLY A 164 -9.58 4.36 6.15
N GLY A 165 -9.30 3.07 5.92
CA GLY A 165 -8.55 2.58 4.77
C GLY A 165 -7.04 2.88 4.79
N THR A 166 -6.49 3.39 5.91
CA THR A 166 -5.03 3.48 6.09
C THR A 166 -4.44 2.08 6.17
N GLY A 167 -3.37 1.83 5.41
CA GLY A 167 -2.75 0.49 5.31
C GLY A 167 -3.24 -0.34 4.12
N ASP A 168 -4.36 0.03 3.48
CA ASP A 168 -4.95 -0.69 2.34
C ASP A 168 -4.49 -0.16 0.97
N CYS A 169 -3.58 0.80 0.92
CA CYS A 169 -2.97 1.28 -0.33
C CYS A 169 -2.02 0.23 -0.93
N CYS A 170 -1.63 0.43 -2.19
CA CYS A 170 -0.77 -0.53 -2.90
C CYS A 170 0.60 -0.70 -2.23
N ALA A 171 1.31 0.40 -1.95
CA ALA A 171 2.66 0.34 -1.40
C ALA A 171 2.76 -0.42 -0.06
N PRO A 172 1.89 -0.21 0.96
CA PRO A 172 1.90 -1.02 2.18
C PRO A 172 1.69 -2.51 1.95
N LYS A 173 0.76 -2.90 1.06
CA LYS A 173 0.51 -4.30 0.72
C LYS A 173 1.73 -4.95 0.06
N LEU A 174 2.34 -4.24 -0.90
CA LEU A 174 3.52 -4.71 -1.63
C LEU A 174 4.73 -4.91 -0.70
N LEU A 175 5.04 -3.91 0.12
CA LEU A 175 6.13 -3.98 1.10
C LEU A 175 5.90 -5.09 2.13
N GLN A 176 4.68 -5.19 2.67
CA GLN A 176 4.33 -6.23 3.64
C GLN A 176 4.54 -7.63 3.05
N TYR A 177 4.05 -7.85 1.83
CA TYR A 177 4.23 -9.14 1.15
C TYR A 177 5.71 -9.42 0.90
N ALA A 178 6.46 -8.45 0.39
CA ALA A 178 7.88 -8.60 0.13
C ALA A 178 8.65 -9.01 1.40
N TYR A 179 8.44 -8.31 2.52
CA TYR A 179 9.14 -8.61 3.78
C TYR A 179 8.73 -9.96 4.37
N LEU A 180 7.45 -10.31 4.35
CA LEU A 180 6.96 -11.62 4.84
C LEU A 180 7.54 -12.79 4.06
N HIS A 181 7.84 -12.59 2.76
CA HIS A 181 8.38 -13.63 1.88
C HIS A 181 9.88 -13.49 1.63
N HIS A 182 10.58 -12.67 2.43
CA HIS A 182 12.04 -12.46 2.32
C HIS A 182 12.50 -12.04 0.92
N LEU A 183 11.67 -11.27 0.22
CA LEU A 183 12.00 -10.67 -1.06
C LEU A 183 12.66 -9.32 -0.85
N THR A 184 13.64 -8.98 -1.67
CA THR A 184 14.31 -7.68 -1.63
C THR A 184 13.58 -6.69 -2.56
N PRO A 185 12.95 -5.61 -2.05
CA PRO A 185 12.38 -4.56 -2.89
C PRO A 185 13.45 -3.86 -3.73
N VAL A 186 13.19 -3.68 -5.02
CA VAL A 186 14.12 -3.05 -5.99
C VAL A 186 13.61 -1.68 -6.41
N CYS A 187 12.39 -1.59 -6.89
CA CYS A 187 11.72 -0.34 -7.26
C CYS A 187 10.20 -0.55 -7.28
N MET A 188 9.44 0.57 -7.23
CA MET A 188 7.98 0.51 -7.25
C MET A 188 7.40 1.65 -8.09
N ALA A 189 6.16 1.46 -8.55
CA ALA A 189 5.34 2.50 -9.16
C ALA A 189 3.86 2.26 -8.87
N GLU A 190 3.09 3.33 -8.79
CA GLU A 190 1.63 3.29 -8.68
C GLU A 190 1.01 4.05 -9.86
N PHE A 191 -0.07 3.51 -10.43
CA PHE A 191 -0.76 4.10 -11.58
C PHE A 191 -2.27 3.96 -11.43
N TRP A 192 -3.00 4.90 -12.05
CA TRP A 192 -4.45 4.86 -12.08
C TRP A 192 -4.95 4.07 -13.30
N TRP A 193 -5.94 3.19 -13.13
CA TRP A 193 -6.60 2.46 -14.19
C TRP A 193 -8.11 2.64 -14.12
N GLY A 194 -8.74 3.00 -15.25
CA GLY A 194 -10.18 3.21 -15.36
C GLY A 194 -10.60 4.69 -15.30
N GLU A 195 -11.88 4.92 -15.02
CA GLU A 195 -12.47 6.26 -14.97
C GLU A 195 -11.99 7.05 -13.73
N SER A 196 -12.00 8.38 -13.86
CA SER A 196 -11.65 9.27 -12.75
C SER A 196 -12.74 9.26 -11.68
N PRO A 197 -12.39 9.16 -10.38
CA PRO A 197 -13.38 9.33 -9.33
C PRO A 197 -13.86 10.79 -9.27
N LYS A 198 -15.09 11.01 -8.79
CA LYS A 198 -15.68 12.35 -8.70
C LYS A 198 -14.96 13.28 -7.72
N SER A 199 -14.37 12.71 -6.68
CA SER A 199 -13.72 13.45 -5.59
C SER A 199 -12.30 13.95 -5.92
N LEU A 200 -11.61 13.32 -6.85
CA LEU A 200 -10.22 13.63 -7.18
C LEU A 200 -9.92 13.25 -8.63
N ILE A 201 -9.48 14.21 -9.43
CA ILE A 201 -9.16 13.96 -10.85
C ILE A 201 -7.97 13.01 -10.95
N ARG A 202 -8.19 11.87 -11.64
CA ARG A 202 -7.19 10.88 -11.99
C ARG A 202 -7.30 10.53 -13.47
N HIS A 203 -6.17 10.41 -14.14
CA HIS A 203 -6.13 10.08 -15.56
C HIS A 203 -5.72 8.62 -15.75
N HIS A 204 -6.45 7.93 -16.61
CA HIS A 204 -6.18 6.54 -16.96
C HIS A 204 -4.73 6.33 -17.40
N ALA A 205 -4.11 5.26 -16.89
CA ALA A 205 -2.73 4.85 -17.13
C ALA A 205 -1.64 5.86 -16.70
N GLN A 206 -1.97 6.95 -16.00
CA GLN A 206 -0.98 7.86 -15.45
C GLN A 206 -0.45 7.39 -14.10
N PHE A 207 0.82 7.70 -13.84
CA PHE A 207 1.51 7.40 -12.59
C PHE A 207 1.23 8.47 -11.54
N TYR A 208 1.16 8.04 -10.29
CA TYR A 208 0.90 8.91 -9.15
C TYR A 208 1.78 8.52 -7.96
N PRO A 209 2.28 9.51 -7.19
CA PRO A 209 2.97 9.21 -5.95
C PRO A 209 2.01 8.71 -4.87
N ALA A 210 2.56 8.06 -3.84
CA ALA A 210 1.82 7.65 -2.66
C ALA A 210 1.21 8.88 -1.96
N CYS A 211 0.02 8.71 -1.38
CA CYS A 211 -0.66 9.82 -0.71
C CYS A 211 0.07 10.24 0.58
N ARG A 212 0.13 11.56 0.83
CA ARG A 212 0.80 12.10 2.02
C ARG A 212 -0.06 11.98 3.28
N GLY A 213 -1.39 11.90 3.16
CA GLY A 213 -2.30 11.88 4.30
C GLY A 213 -2.35 10.53 5.04
N LYS A 214 -2.58 9.44 4.33
CA LYS A 214 -2.73 8.10 4.90
C LYS A 214 -1.42 7.29 4.84
N CYS A 215 -0.73 7.33 3.69
CA CYS A 215 0.42 6.47 3.44
C CYS A 215 1.72 6.99 4.08
N LYS A 216 1.90 8.32 4.24
CA LYS A 216 3.17 8.86 4.72
C LYS A 216 3.59 8.31 6.09
N PRO A 217 2.75 8.27 7.14
CA PRO A 217 3.14 7.65 8.41
C PRO A 217 3.51 6.16 8.26
N VAL A 218 2.71 5.42 7.51
CA VAL A 218 2.89 3.97 7.29
C VAL A 218 4.21 3.69 6.56
N LEU A 219 4.46 4.38 5.44
CA LEU A 219 5.65 4.18 4.64
C LEU A 219 6.91 4.70 5.33
N THR A 220 6.83 5.77 6.14
CA THR A 220 7.94 6.21 6.98
C THR A 220 8.42 5.11 7.94
N TRP A 221 7.52 4.27 8.44
CA TRP A 221 7.87 3.09 9.23
C TRP A 221 8.37 1.94 8.36
N MET A 222 7.61 1.55 7.33
CA MET A 222 7.90 0.35 6.55
C MET A 222 9.21 0.44 5.76
N LEU A 223 9.63 1.63 5.36
CA LEU A 223 10.89 1.87 4.63
C LEU A 223 12.14 1.92 5.54
N GLN A 224 12.00 1.88 6.87
CA GLN A 224 13.16 1.88 7.76
C GLN A 224 14.03 0.64 7.55
N GLY A 225 15.28 0.86 7.21
CA GLY A 225 16.25 -0.19 6.86
C GLY A 225 16.41 -0.45 5.37
N LEU A 226 15.58 0.16 4.52
CA LEU A 226 15.72 0.14 3.08
C LEU A 226 16.51 1.39 2.62
N ASP A 227 17.41 1.21 1.66
CA ASP A 227 18.14 2.31 1.04
C ASP A 227 17.25 2.94 -0.04
N VAL A 228 16.61 4.05 0.33
CA VAL A 228 15.62 4.76 -0.50
C VAL A 228 16.29 5.96 -1.17
N ASP A 229 15.88 6.27 -2.41
CA ASP A 229 16.33 7.47 -3.11
C ASP A 229 16.24 8.71 -2.21
N PRO A 230 17.32 9.49 -2.10
CA PRO A 230 17.31 10.68 -1.26
C PRO A 230 16.28 11.68 -1.80
N HIS A 231 15.26 11.94 -0.99
CA HIS A 231 14.24 12.92 -1.32
C HIS A 231 14.85 14.32 -1.31
N THR A 232 14.96 14.96 -2.46
CA THR A 232 15.21 16.41 -2.53
C THR A 232 13.89 17.11 -2.23
N ASP A 233 13.59 17.34 -0.94
CA ASP A 233 12.52 18.26 -0.53
C ASP A 233 12.87 19.66 -1.08
N THR A 234 12.36 19.98 -2.24
CA THR A 234 12.27 21.38 -2.64
C THR A 234 11.32 22.06 -1.64
N ALA A 235 11.72 23.18 -1.07
CA ALA A 235 11.06 23.90 0.03
C ALA A 235 9.53 24.16 -0.18
N GLU A 236 9.02 23.97 -1.39
CA GLU A 236 7.60 24.11 -1.74
C GLU A 236 6.71 22.97 -1.21
N ASN A 237 7.29 21.80 -0.90
CA ASN A 237 6.53 20.63 -0.41
C ASN A 237 6.53 20.45 1.12
N ALA A 238 7.35 21.19 1.84
CA ALA A 238 7.52 21.06 3.29
C ALA A 238 6.31 21.60 4.10
N HIS A 239 5.42 22.39 3.50
CA HIS A 239 4.32 23.08 4.18
C HIS A 239 2.91 22.61 3.80
N GLN A 240 2.75 21.61 2.94
CA GLN A 240 1.43 21.02 2.76
C GLN A 240 1.14 20.11 3.95
N GLU A 241 0.48 20.70 4.98
CA GLU A 241 -0.22 19.89 5.99
C GLU A 241 -1.13 18.88 5.27
N PRO A 242 -1.14 17.60 5.70
CA PRO A 242 -1.99 16.62 5.07
C PRO A 242 -3.43 17.08 5.19
N THR A 243 -4.09 17.35 4.07
CA THR A 243 -5.54 17.52 4.04
C THR A 243 -6.14 16.13 4.28
N ILE A 244 -6.32 15.78 5.54
CA ILE A 244 -7.05 14.56 5.93
C ILE A 244 -8.51 14.90 5.74
N ILE A 245 -9.09 14.46 4.64
CA ILE A 245 -10.55 14.50 4.44
C ILE A 245 -11.07 13.34 5.28
N TYR A 246 -11.64 13.65 6.44
CA TYR A 246 -12.54 12.72 7.14
C TYR A 246 -13.84 12.76 6.32
N GLU A 247 -14.13 11.70 5.60
CA GLU A 247 -15.47 11.49 5.05
C GLU A 247 -16.40 11.22 6.23
N ASP A 248 -17.44 12.08 6.37
CA ASP A 248 -18.51 11.98 7.37
C ASP A 248 -19.37 10.73 7.20
#